data_352b5d8fbfd673e4efdeaa984695ebbe
#
_entry.id   352b5d8fbfd673e4efdeaa984695ebbe
#
_cell.length_a   1.000
_cell.length_b   1.000
_cell.length_c   1.000
_cell.angle_alpha   90.00
_cell.angle_beta   90.00
_cell.angle_gamma   90.00
#
_symmetry.space_group_name_H-M   'P 1'
#
loop_
_entity.id
_entity.type
_entity.pdbx_description
1 polymer ?
#
loop_
_entity_poly.entity_id
_entity_poly.type
_entity_poly.pdbx_seq_one_letter_code
_entity_poly.pdbx_strand_id
1 'polypeptide(L)'
;MSLRPARARWFELLTPRAELAGVVETLARTGSVELEIHSERNVPVNLPDLQQQLAEFHHLEQRFQQYWPRDVKQPDALAGMPAQILETALVQLRRWVDAAGPLVKHIESRQAERSDLLLVEDLLGIEVEGEMDYSLLSAAGPSLAVRLFVMPPGHRLQAMPASLLYCKCSSKQHDYLLAAGLPGDIEAFRNEIAVQKGRMLALPAWLHGQRETALGQVHQRLQRIHHESTRLRRQINAMAGSYQLTEVLGNVRRLEWFLTHVTALPVSDNFAWVSGWTNDLDGMCLPRALTAAGAHAIVHYPPPPSGLH
;
A
#
# COMPACT_ATOMS: atom_id res chain seq x y z
N MET A 1 2.49 39.02 -13.87
CA MET A 1 1.03 38.95 -14.03
C MET A 1 0.43 39.15 -12.64
N SER A 2 -0.28 40.27 -12.41
CA SER A 2 -0.96 40.53 -11.14
C SER A 2 -2.22 39.62 -11.08
N LEU A 3 -2.23 38.65 -10.22
CA LEU A 3 -3.43 37.88 -9.90
C LEU A 3 -4.39 38.80 -9.17
N ARG A 4 -5.40 39.30 -9.87
CA ARG A 4 -6.52 39.95 -9.20
C ARG A 4 -7.37 38.89 -8.53
N PRO A 5 -7.71 39.01 -7.24
CA PRO A 5 -8.63 38.06 -6.59
C PRO A 5 -9.97 38.05 -7.34
N ALA A 6 -10.46 36.84 -7.62
CA ALA A 6 -11.77 36.70 -8.23
C ALA A 6 -12.84 37.23 -7.28
N ARG A 7 -13.83 37.96 -7.79
CA ARG A 7 -14.98 38.36 -6.97
C ARG A 7 -15.75 37.10 -6.59
N ALA A 8 -15.96 36.90 -5.32
CA ALA A 8 -16.74 35.79 -4.79
C ALA A 8 -17.92 36.32 -3.95
N ARG A 9 -18.98 35.52 -3.88
CA ARG A 9 -20.17 35.80 -3.11
C ARG A 9 -20.42 34.66 -2.16
N TRP A 10 -20.83 34.95 -0.93
CA TRP A 10 -21.21 33.94 0.05
C TRP A 10 -22.55 33.32 -0.33
N PHE A 11 -22.66 32.02 -0.18
CA PHE A 11 -23.91 31.30 -0.32
C PHE A 11 -24.12 30.34 0.85
N GLU A 12 -25.38 30.09 1.14
CA GLU A 12 -25.85 29.09 2.07
C GLU A 12 -26.94 28.26 1.38
N LEU A 13 -26.88 26.96 1.60
CA LEU A 13 -27.79 26.02 0.97
C LEU A 13 -28.33 25.05 2.02
N LEU A 14 -29.62 24.86 2.05
CA LEU A 14 -30.32 23.89 2.86
C LEU A 14 -30.89 22.79 1.96
N THR A 15 -30.63 21.54 2.28
CA THR A 15 -31.08 20.37 1.53
C THR A 15 -31.49 19.24 2.47
N PRO A 16 -32.42 18.33 2.07
CA PRO A 16 -32.65 17.10 2.80
C PRO A 16 -31.35 16.30 2.96
N ARG A 17 -31.11 15.74 4.15
CA ARG A 17 -29.91 14.95 4.45
C ARG A 17 -29.69 13.83 3.43
N ALA A 18 -30.75 13.19 2.98
CA ALA A 18 -30.69 12.11 1.98
C ALA A 18 -30.14 12.56 0.63
N GLU A 19 -30.29 13.85 0.29
CA GLU A 19 -29.87 14.43 -0.99
C GLU A 19 -28.54 15.16 -0.92
N LEU A 20 -27.95 15.31 0.28
CA LEU A 20 -26.71 16.06 0.50
C LEU A 20 -25.60 15.64 -0.47
N ALA A 21 -25.43 14.32 -0.66
CA ALA A 21 -24.42 13.78 -1.56
C ALA A 21 -24.59 14.26 -3.00
N GLY A 22 -25.81 14.18 -3.53
CA GLY A 22 -26.14 14.62 -4.89
C GLY A 22 -26.02 16.13 -5.06
N VAL A 23 -26.40 16.88 -4.03
CA VAL A 23 -26.29 18.35 -4.00
C VAL A 23 -24.83 18.78 -4.04
N VAL A 24 -23.99 18.26 -3.16
CA VAL A 24 -22.55 18.60 -3.12
C VAL A 24 -21.86 18.23 -4.44
N GLU A 25 -22.20 17.07 -5.00
CA GLU A 25 -21.69 16.66 -6.31
C GLU A 25 -22.12 17.61 -7.42
N THR A 26 -23.37 18.05 -7.39
CA THR A 26 -23.89 19.03 -8.36
C THR A 26 -23.18 20.38 -8.23
N LEU A 27 -22.96 20.85 -7.00
CA LEU A 27 -22.18 22.06 -6.74
C LEU A 27 -20.75 21.94 -7.26
N ALA A 28 -20.07 20.80 -6.98
CA ALA A 28 -18.71 20.54 -7.45
C ALA A 28 -18.61 20.57 -8.99
N ARG A 29 -19.60 20.03 -9.70
CA ARG A 29 -19.66 20.06 -11.18
C ARG A 29 -19.74 21.45 -11.76
N THR A 30 -20.32 22.42 -11.04
CA THR A 30 -20.36 23.80 -11.54
C THR A 30 -18.95 24.42 -11.64
N GLY A 31 -17.97 23.91 -10.90
CA GLY A 31 -16.62 24.46 -10.82
C GLY A 31 -16.59 25.90 -10.28
N SER A 32 -17.70 26.38 -9.69
CA SER A 32 -17.90 27.76 -9.30
C SER A 32 -17.96 27.97 -7.78
N VAL A 33 -17.79 26.91 -6.99
CA VAL A 33 -17.95 26.94 -5.53
C VAL A 33 -16.68 26.50 -4.80
N GLU A 34 -16.45 27.12 -3.65
CA GLU A 34 -15.50 26.74 -2.63
C GLU A 34 -16.29 26.57 -1.32
N LEU A 35 -16.31 25.35 -0.78
CA LEU A 35 -17.08 25.02 0.41
C LEU A 35 -16.33 25.42 1.66
N GLU A 36 -17.01 26.07 2.61
CA GLU A 36 -16.49 26.45 3.92
C GLU A 36 -17.07 25.55 5.00
N ILE A 37 -16.20 25.12 5.93
CA ILE A 37 -16.58 24.25 7.03
C ILE A 37 -16.71 25.10 8.30
N HIS A 38 -17.95 25.34 8.75
CA HIS A 38 -18.20 26.03 10.02
C HIS A 38 -18.38 25.01 11.15
N SER A 39 -17.51 25.02 12.13
CA SER A 39 -17.35 23.98 13.16
C SER A 39 -18.24 24.08 14.40
N GLU A 40 -19.15 25.03 14.50
CA GLU A 40 -19.85 25.29 15.80
C GLU A 40 -20.95 24.30 16.17
N ARG A 41 -21.46 23.44 15.25
CA ARG A 41 -22.48 22.42 15.56
C ARG A 41 -22.34 21.16 14.69
N ASN A 42 -21.15 20.59 14.65
CA ASN A 42 -20.93 19.38 13.85
C ASN A 42 -21.48 18.13 14.54
N VAL A 43 -22.65 17.67 14.14
CA VAL A 43 -22.99 16.24 14.26
C VAL A 43 -22.38 15.56 13.04
N PRO A 44 -21.35 14.71 13.19
CA PRO A 44 -20.72 14.05 12.06
C PRO A 44 -21.76 13.20 11.30
N VAL A 45 -21.72 13.27 9.98
CA VAL A 45 -22.53 12.38 9.13
C VAL A 45 -22.03 10.97 9.36
N ASN A 46 -22.77 10.18 10.13
CA ASN A 46 -22.44 8.79 10.34
C ASN A 46 -22.96 7.97 9.14
N LEU A 47 -22.03 7.38 8.37
CA LEU A 47 -22.32 6.48 7.24
C LEU A 47 -21.79 5.08 7.58
N PRO A 48 -22.40 4.36 8.54
CA PRO A 48 -21.84 3.12 9.08
C PRO A 48 -21.65 2.04 8.00
N ASP A 49 -22.54 1.96 7.02
CA ASP A 49 -22.46 0.97 5.95
C ASP A 49 -21.26 1.20 5.03
N LEU A 50 -20.85 2.46 4.84
CA LEU A 50 -19.66 2.79 4.02
C LEU A 50 -18.35 2.58 4.78
N GLN A 51 -18.34 2.72 6.11
CA GLN A 51 -17.11 2.57 6.90
C GLN A 51 -16.53 1.16 6.81
N GLN A 52 -17.38 0.13 6.87
CA GLN A 52 -16.93 -1.25 6.76
C GLN A 52 -16.36 -1.55 5.38
N GLN A 53 -17.04 -1.09 4.34
CA GLN A 53 -16.60 -1.28 2.94
C GLN A 53 -15.31 -0.50 2.64
N LEU A 54 -15.17 0.72 3.16
CA LEU A 54 -13.93 1.49 3.06
C LEU A 54 -12.76 0.82 3.80
N ALA A 55 -13.01 0.27 4.99
CA ALA A 55 -11.99 -0.47 5.72
C ALA A 55 -11.51 -1.70 4.94
N GLU A 56 -12.42 -2.41 4.25
CA GLU A 56 -12.07 -3.50 3.35
C GLU A 56 -11.22 -3.00 2.17
N PHE A 57 -11.63 -1.89 1.53
CA PHE A 57 -10.86 -1.29 0.45
C PHE A 57 -9.44 -0.93 0.90
N HIS A 58 -9.29 -0.26 2.04
CA HIS A 58 -7.97 0.10 2.57
C HIS A 58 -7.11 -1.12 2.92
N HIS A 59 -7.73 -2.21 3.40
CA HIS A 59 -7.00 -3.46 3.61
C HIS A 59 -6.46 -4.04 2.29
N LEU A 60 -7.27 -4.02 1.24
CA LEU A 60 -6.84 -4.44 -0.10
C LEU A 60 -5.77 -3.50 -0.67
N GLU A 61 -5.96 -2.20 -0.51
CA GLU A 61 -4.99 -1.17 -0.93
C GLU A 61 -3.64 -1.39 -0.26
N GLN A 62 -3.60 -1.48 1.07
CA GLN A 62 -2.36 -1.70 1.83
C GLN A 62 -1.56 -2.90 1.32
N ARG A 63 -2.25 -3.98 0.94
CA ARG A 63 -1.62 -5.21 0.48
C ARG A 63 -1.22 -5.19 -0.99
N PHE A 64 -2.05 -4.60 -1.86
CA PHE A 64 -1.94 -4.76 -3.31
C PHE A 64 -1.59 -3.49 -4.07
N GLN A 65 -1.54 -2.30 -3.45
CA GLN A 65 -1.28 -1.02 -4.12
C GLN A 65 -0.02 -1.01 -5.00
N GLN A 66 1.03 -1.74 -4.61
CA GLN A 66 2.27 -1.83 -5.39
C GLN A 66 2.12 -2.55 -6.74
N TYR A 67 0.99 -3.24 -6.94
CA TYR A 67 0.63 -3.97 -8.15
C TYR A 67 -0.49 -3.28 -8.94
N TRP A 68 -1.06 -2.21 -8.41
CA TRP A 68 -2.11 -1.43 -9.04
C TRP A 68 -1.55 -0.45 -10.08
N PRO A 69 -2.36 0.00 -11.06
CA PRO A 69 -1.97 1.06 -11.99
C PRO A 69 -1.55 2.32 -11.24
N ARG A 70 -0.46 2.97 -11.68
CA ARG A 70 0.01 4.21 -11.06
C ARG A 70 -0.78 5.43 -11.52
N ASP A 71 -1.16 5.44 -12.81
CA ASP A 71 -1.88 6.55 -13.43
C ASP A 71 -3.38 6.35 -13.33
N VAL A 72 -3.92 6.57 -12.13
CA VAL A 72 -5.35 6.51 -11.87
C VAL A 72 -5.93 7.90 -11.99
N LYS A 73 -6.70 8.14 -13.06
CA LYS A 73 -7.44 9.39 -13.23
C LYS A 73 -8.72 9.33 -12.40
N GLN A 74 -8.94 10.34 -11.58
CA GLN A 74 -10.22 10.51 -10.91
C GLN A 74 -11.24 11.02 -11.95
N PRO A 75 -12.47 10.49 -11.97
CA PRO A 75 -13.52 11.03 -12.81
C PRO A 75 -13.96 12.41 -12.31
N ASP A 76 -14.49 13.24 -13.19
CA ASP A 76 -14.97 14.59 -12.84
C ASP A 76 -16.19 14.54 -11.92
N ALA A 77 -16.93 13.44 -11.94
CA ALA A 77 -18.14 13.25 -11.14
C ALA A 77 -18.28 11.79 -10.70
N LEU A 78 -19.00 11.57 -9.59
CA LEU A 78 -19.40 10.22 -9.15
C LEU A 78 -20.42 9.63 -10.13
N ALA A 79 -20.22 8.38 -10.54
CA ALA A 79 -21.08 7.70 -11.50
C ALA A 79 -22.36 7.08 -10.88
N GLY A 80 -22.65 7.35 -9.60
CA GLY A 80 -23.80 6.79 -8.89
C GLY A 80 -23.80 7.07 -7.39
N MET A 81 -24.65 6.36 -6.67
CA MET A 81 -24.72 6.47 -5.22
C MET A 81 -23.43 5.93 -4.56
N PRO A 82 -22.90 6.58 -3.50
CA PRO A 82 -21.67 6.21 -2.82
C PRO A 82 -21.56 4.72 -2.47
N ALA A 83 -22.62 4.13 -1.92
CA ALA A 83 -22.65 2.71 -1.55
C ALA A 83 -22.52 1.78 -2.77
N GLN A 84 -23.21 2.10 -3.88
CA GLN A 84 -23.16 1.30 -5.11
C GLN A 84 -21.79 1.37 -5.79
N ILE A 85 -21.17 2.55 -5.80
CA ILE A 85 -19.82 2.73 -6.34
C ILE A 85 -18.83 1.86 -5.58
N LEU A 86 -18.89 1.89 -4.24
CA LEU A 86 -17.96 1.16 -3.39
C LEU A 86 -18.21 -0.36 -3.47
N GLU A 87 -19.45 -0.79 -3.48
CA GLU A 87 -19.81 -2.20 -3.66
C GLU A 87 -19.31 -2.73 -5.02
N THR A 88 -19.59 -2.00 -6.10
CA THR A 88 -19.13 -2.36 -7.44
C THR A 88 -17.61 -2.44 -7.49
N ALA A 89 -16.92 -1.47 -6.89
CA ALA A 89 -15.48 -1.43 -6.82
C ALA A 89 -14.92 -2.64 -6.06
N LEU A 90 -15.47 -2.96 -4.89
CA LEU A 90 -15.04 -4.11 -4.09
C LEU A 90 -15.25 -5.44 -4.81
N VAL A 91 -16.37 -5.61 -5.52
CA VAL A 91 -16.63 -6.81 -6.32
C VAL A 91 -15.55 -6.98 -7.41
N GLN A 92 -15.20 -5.92 -8.12
CA GLN A 92 -14.15 -5.99 -9.15
C GLN A 92 -12.76 -6.20 -8.55
N LEU A 93 -12.46 -5.55 -7.44
CA LEU A 93 -11.18 -5.72 -6.74
C LEU A 93 -11.03 -7.15 -6.20
N ARG A 94 -12.06 -7.73 -5.60
CA ARG A 94 -12.04 -9.14 -5.14
C ARG A 94 -11.77 -10.10 -6.30
N ARG A 95 -12.46 -9.93 -7.43
CA ARG A 95 -12.24 -10.75 -8.63
C ARG A 95 -10.81 -10.62 -9.16
N TRP A 96 -10.28 -9.40 -9.15
CA TRP A 96 -8.88 -9.18 -9.53
C TRP A 96 -7.92 -9.84 -8.54
N VAL A 97 -8.17 -9.72 -7.23
CA VAL A 97 -7.35 -10.35 -6.18
C VAL A 97 -7.34 -11.87 -6.32
N ASP A 98 -8.49 -12.49 -6.61
CA ASP A 98 -8.59 -13.93 -6.83
C ASP A 98 -7.72 -14.37 -8.02
N ALA A 99 -7.71 -13.59 -9.09
CA ALA A 99 -6.93 -13.90 -10.29
C ALA A 99 -5.44 -13.52 -10.16
N ALA A 100 -5.11 -12.38 -9.57
CA ALA A 100 -3.75 -11.87 -9.42
C ALA A 100 -3.02 -12.44 -8.19
N GLY A 101 -3.76 -12.84 -7.15
CA GLY A 101 -3.21 -13.31 -5.88
C GLY A 101 -2.16 -14.42 -6.00
N PRO A 102 -2.37 -15.48 -6.80
CA PRO A 102 -1.34 -16.49 -7.05
C PRO A 102 -0.06 -15.92 -7.66
N LEU A 103 -0.18 -14.98 -8.61
CA LEU A 103 0.96 -14.32 -9.24
C LEU A 103 1.72 -13.44 -8.24
N VAL A 104 0.99 -12.71 -7.40
CA VAL A 104 1.56 -11.88 -6.32
C VAL A 104 2.34 -12.74 -5.33
N LYS A 105 1.75 -13.84 -4.84
CA LYS A 105 2.44 -14.78 -3.95
C LYS A 105 3.71 -15.34 -4.60
N HIS A 106 3.68 -15.60 -5.89
CA HIS A 106 4.86 -16.08 -6.61
C HIS A 106 5.94 -15.00 -6.67
N ILE A 107 5.58 -13.74 -6.94
CA ILE A 107 6.53 -12.61 -6.90
C ILE A 107 7.13 -12.46 -5.50
N GLU A 108 6.31 -12.50 -4.45
CA GLU A 108 6.75 -12.39 -3.06
C GLU A 108 7.73 -13.51 -2.70
N SER A 109 7.43 -14.76 -3.10
CA SER A 109 8.33 -15.90 -2.93
C SER A 109 9.66 -15.70 -3.67
N ARG A 110 9.63 -15.19 -4.91
CA ARG A 110 10.87 -14.87 -5.67
C ARG A 110 11.66 -13.72 -5.03
N GLN A 111 10.98 -12.74 -4.46
CA GLN A 111 11.64 -11.65 -3.74
C GLN A 111 12.34 -12.14 -2.46
N ALA A 112 11.70 -13.05 -1.70
CA ALA A 112 12.31 -13.67 -0.54
C ALA A 112 13.54 -14.49 -0.95
N GLU A 113 13.44 -15.36 -1.96
CA GLU A 113 14.56 -16.13 -2.53
C GLU A 113 15.68 -15.19 -3.00
N ARG A 114 15.36 -14.12 -3.70
CA ARG A 114 16.34 -13.12 -4.14
C ARG A 114 17.07 -12.49 -2.96
N SER A 115 16.36 -12.14 -1.89
CA SER A 115 16.95 -11.55 -0.69
C SER A 115 17.95 -12.51 -0.01
N ASP A 116 17.62 -13.79 0.04
CA ASP A 116 18.51 -14.81 0.60
C ASP A 116 19.74 -15.03 -0.31
N LEU A 117 19.54 -15.07 -1.62
CA LEU A 117 20.65 -15.23 -2.58
C LEU A 117 21.62 -14.06 -2.60
N LEU A 118 21.15 -12.83 -2.35
CA LEU A 118 22.04 -11.67 -2.21
C LEU A 118 22.93 -11.79 -0.98
N LEU A 119 22.44 -12.40 0.12
CA LEU A 119 23.28 -12.70 1.29
C LEU A 119 24.28 -13.83 1.00
N VAL A 120 23.88 -14.83 0.20
CA VAL A 120 24.81 -15.88 -0.24
C VAL A 120 25.89 -15.29 -1.16
N GLU A 121 25.53 -14.38 -2.07
CA GLU A 121 26.47 -13.67 -2.94
C GLU A 121 27.48 -12.84 -2.11
N ASP A 122 27.01 -12.11 -1.09
CA ASP A 122 27.86 -11.34 -0.16
C ASP A 122 28.81 -12.26 0.60
N LEU A 123 28.31 -13.39 1.12
CA LEU A 123 29.14 -14.40 1.78
C LEU A 123 30.23 -14.96 0.85
N LEU A 124 29.84 -15.34 -0.37
CA LEU A 124 30.76 -15.86 -1.39
C LEU A 124 31.76 -14.79 -1.85
N GLY A 125 31.46 -13.51 -1.66
CA GLY A 125 32.33 -12.38 -1.93
C GLY A 125 33.50 -12.26 -0.91
N ILE A 126 33.39 -12.87 0.27
CA ILE A 126 34.43 -12.79 1.32
C ILE A 126 35.62 -13.68 0.93
N GLU A 127 36.80 -13.11 0.93
CA GLU A 127 38.02 -13.89 0.75
C GLU A 127 38.32 -14.67 2.03
N VAL A 128 38.17 -15.99 1.96
CA VAL A 128 38.53 -16.92 3.04
C VAL A 128 39.76 -17.69 2.60
N GLU A 129 40.77 -17.79 3.48
CA GLU A 129 41.94 -18.64 3.23
C GLU A 129 41.48 -20.12 3.20
N GLY A 130 41.71 -20.79 2.08
CA GLY A 130 41.38 -22.20 1.86
C GLY A 130 40.24 -22.41 0.85
N GLU A 131 40.30 -23.56 0.17
CA GLU A 131 39.28 -24.02 -0.74
C GLU A 131 38.15 -24.69 0.06
N MET A 132 36.95 -24.08 0.05
CA MET A 132 35.75 -24.66 0.67
C MET A 132 34.81 -25.16 -0.42
N ASP A 133 34.40 -26.42 -0.31
CA ASP A 133 33.29 -26.94 -1.11
C ASP A 133 31.96 -26.75 -0.39
N TYR A 134 31.10 -25.89 -0.95
CA TYR A 134 29.82 -25.51 -0.36
C TYR A 134 28.81 -26.66 -0.33
N SER A 135 29.05 -27.74 -1.09
CA SER A 135 28.22 -28.96 -1.02
C SER A 135 28.31 -29.64 0.36
N LEU A 136 29.46 -29.51 1.03
CA LEU A 136 29.69 -30.10 2.37
C LEU A 136 28.81 -29.43 3.44
N LEU A 137 28.42 -28.18 3.26
CA LEU A 137 27.56 -27.46 4.21
C LEU A 137 26.10 -27.99 4.23
N SER A 138 25.67 -28.63 3.14
CA SER A 138 24.35 -29.27 3.05
C SER A 138 24.36 -30.76 3.40
N ALA A 139 25.53 -31.37 3.50
CA ALA A 139 25.72 -32.83 3.65
C ALA A 139 25.81 -33.32 5.11
N ALA A 140 25.44 -32.48 6.10
CA ALA A 140 25.44 -32.88 7.49
C ALA A 140 24.50 -34.07 7.73
N GLY A 141 25.07 -35.16 8.34
CA GLY A 141 24.30 -36.37 8.64
C GLY A 141 23.23 -36.13 9.73
N PRO A 142 22.43 -37.16 10.08
CA PRO A 142 21.31 -36.99 11.00
C PRO A 142 21.73 -36.63 12.44
N SER A 143 22.99 -36.85 12.80
CA SER A 143 23.51 -36.59 14.16
C SER A 143 24.17 -35.23 14.31
N LEU A 144 24.49 -34.55 13.21
CA LEU A 144 25.18 -33.26 13.24
C LEU A 144 24.45 -32.28 12.34
N ALA A 145 24.06 -31.13 12.91
CA ALA A 145 23.47 -30.03 12.17
C ALA A 145 24.51 -28.97 11.88
N VAL A 146 24.63 -28.56 10.62
CA VAL A 146 25.43 -27.41 10.20
C VAL A 146 24.46 -26.34 9.71
N ARG A 147 24.58 -25.12 10.27
CA ARG A 147 23.70 -24.00 9.91
C ARG A 147 24.53 -22.73 9.74
N LEU A 148 24.10 -21.93 8.78
CA LEU A 148 24.64 -20.60 8.54
C LEU A 148 23.71 -19.57 9.12
N PHE A 149 24.26 -18.63 9.86
CA PHE A 149 23.55 -17.50 10.43
C PHE A 149 24.13 -16.20 9.85
N VAL A 150 23.27 -15.21 9.67
CA VAL A 150 23.63 -13.86 9.25
C VAL A 150 23.18 -12.88 10.32
N MET A 151 24.05 -11.93 10.66
CA MET A 151 23.84 -10.92 11.68
C MET A 151 24.22 -9.54 11.15
N PRO A 152 23.67 -8.46 11.74
CA PRO A 152 24.19 -7.12 11.49
C PRO A 152 25.68 -7.01 11.83
N PRO A 153 26.43 -6.15 11.14
CA PRO A 153 27.87 -6.05 11.34
C PRO A 153 28.21 -5.54 12.75
N GLY A 154 29.33 -6.05 13.30
CA GLY A 154 29.87 -5.60 14.59
C GLY A 154 29.17 -6.15 15.83
N HIS A 155 28.23 -7.07 15.68
CA HIS A 155 27.59 -7.74 16.82
C HIS A 155 28.59 -8.69 17.53
N ARG A 156 28.70 -8.56 18.86
CA ARG A 156 29.46 -9.46 19.70
C ARG A 156 28.51 -10.45 20.36
N LEU A 157 28.66 -11.71 20.07
CA LEU A 157 28.00 -12.77 20.81
C LEU A 157 28.55 -12.77 22.26
N GLN A 158 27.65 -12.67 23.24
CA GLN A 158 28.02 -12.56 24.65
C GLN A 158 28.66 -13.85 25.18
N ALA A 159 28.24 -14.99 24.70
CA ALA A 159 28.86 -16.29 24.98
C ALA A 159 28.57 -17.26 23.82
N MET A 160 29.58 -17.91 23.32
CA MET A 160 29.39 -19.03 22.38
C MET A 160 29.23 -20.32 23.19
N PRO A 161 28.21 -21.14 22.91
CA PRO A 161 28.09 -22.45 23.56
C PRO A 161 29.32 -23.31 23.30
N ALA A 162 29.93 -23.86 24.35
CA ALA A 162 31.09 -24.73 24.22
C ALA A 162 30.82 -26.02 23.42
N SER A 163 29.54 -26.37 23.24
CA SER A 163 29.06 -27.52 22.47
C SER A 163 29.02 -27.27 20.96
N LEU A 164 29.25 -26.04 20.49
CA LEU A 164 29.20 -25.68 19.09
C LEU A 164 30.61 -25.40 18.53
N LEU A 165 30.90 -25.99 17.39
CA LEU A 165 31.99 -25.57 16.52
C LEU A 165 31.51 -24.45 15.65
N TYR A 166 32.26 -23.36 15.54
CA TYR A 166 31.86 -22.23 14.73
C TYR A 166 33.00 -21.59 13.98
N CYS A 167 32.66 -21.01 12.82
CA CYS A 167 33.56 -20.15 12.05
C CYS A 167 32.82 -18.84 11.74
N LYS A 168 33.49 -17.71 12.05
CA LYS A 168 32.93 -16.37 11.75
C LYS A 168 33.69 -15.77 10.58
N CYS A 169 32.94 -15.24 9.62
CA CYS A 169 33.46 -14.37 8.58
C CYS A 169 32.61 -13.10 8.49
N SER A 170 33.21 -12.00 8.10
CA SER A 170 32.56 -10.70 8.08
C SER A 170 32.72 -10.04 6.71
N SER A 171 31.62 -9.53 6.17
CA SER A 171 31.64 -8.59 5.06
C SER A 171 31.51 -7.15 5.57
N LYS A 172 31.44 -6.17 4.66
CA LYS A 172 31.17 -4.78 5.04
C LYS A 172 29.76 -4.57 5.58
N GLN A 173 28.83 -5.45 5.23
CA GLN A 173 27.41 -5.28 5.52
C GLN A 173 26.87 -6.28 6.54
N HIS A 174 27.48 -7.47 6.64
CA HIS A 174 27.00 -8.55 7.50
C HIS A 174 28.13 -9.33 8.14
N ASP A 175 27.82 -9.87 9.32
CA ASP A 175 28.61 -10.91 9.96
C ASP A 175 27.94 -12.27 9.69
N TYR A 176 28.70 -13.21 9.18
CA TYR A 176 28.28 -14.59 8.91
C TYR A 176 28.89 -15.51 9.92
N LEU A 177 28.09 -16.43 10.43
CA LEU A 177 28.50 -17.42 11.39
C LEU A 177 28.05 -18.81 10.94
N LEU A 178 28.99 -19.64 10.58
CA LEU A 178 28.77 -21.05 10.34
C LEU A 178 28.89 -21.79 11.66
N ALA A 179 27.87 -22.46 12.11
CA ALA A 179 27.86 -23.24 13.34
C ALA A 179 27.50 -24.70 13.06
N ALA A 180 28.22 -25.60 13.72
CA ALA A 180 28.05 -27.04 13.65
C ALA A 180 27.92 -27.63 15.05
N GLY A 181 26.94 -28.50 15.29
CA GLY A 181 26.71 -29.12 16.57
C GLY A 181 25.49 -30.04 16.58
N LEU A 182 25.06 -30.46 17.77
CA LEU A 182 23.84 -31.25 17.90
C LEU A 182 22.62 -30.41 17.49
N PRO A 183 21.57 -31.02 16.89
CA PRO A 183 20.39 -30.29 16.47
C PRO A 183 19.74 -29.44 17.58
N GLY A 184 19.70 -29.93 18.82
CA GLY A 184 19.14 -29.19 19.96
C GLY A 184 19.94 -27.93 20.31
N ASP A 185 21.29 -28.02 20.26
CA ASP A 185 22.19 -26.90 20.56
C ASP A 185 22.09 -25.82 19.46
N ILE A 186 21.98 -26.25 18.20
CA ILE A 186 21.79 -25.34 17.06
C ILE A 186 20.44 -24.60 17.16
N GLU A 187 19.37 -25.28 17.59
CA GLU A 187 18.06 -24.64 17.79
C GLU A 187 18.08 -23.63 18.96
N ALA A 188 18.74 -23.96 20.07
CA ALA A 188 18.93 -23.04 21.18
C ALA A 188 19.72 -21.79 20.71
N PHE A 189 20.79 -22.02 19.96
CA PHE A 189 21.61 -20.95 19.40
C PHE A 189 20.85 -20.09 18.38
N ARG A 190 19.98 -20.68 17.55
CA ARG A 190 19.11 -19.94 16.65
C ARG A 190 18.25 -18.91 17.38
N ASN A 191 17.70 -19.27 18.54
CA ASN A 191 16.86 -18.39 19.34
C ASN A 191 17.69 -17.22 19.92
N GLU A 192 18.92 -17.48 20.35
CA GLU A 192 19.85 -16.44 20.82
C GLU A 192 20.22 -15.45 19.70
N ILE A 193 20.53 -15.98 18.51
CA ILE A 193 20.80 -15.17 17.32
C ILE A 193 19.61 -14.31 16.92
N ALA A 194 18.37 -14.84 17.01
CA ALA A 194 17.16 -14.10 16.69
C ALA A 194 16.93 -12.90 17.63
N VAL A 195 17.24 -13.02 18.92
CA VAL A 195 17.21 -11.90 19.88
C VAL A 195 18.15 -10.77 19.46
N GLN A 196 19.27 -11.11 18.83
CA GLN A 196 20.27 -10.15 18.33
C GLN A 196 19.99 -9.67 16.89
N LYS A 197 18.74 -9.83 16.39
CA LYS A 197 18.32 -9.47 15.03
C LYS A 197 19.07 -10.24 13.93
N GLY A 198 19.70 -11.34 14.27
CA GLY A 198 20.26 -12.27 13.30
C GLY A 198 19.21 -13.28 12.83
N ARG A 199 19.49 -13.94 11.73
CA ARG A 199 18.63 -14.99 11.20
C ARG A 199 19.43 -16.14 10.61
N MET A 200 18.82 -17.31 10.57
CA MET A 200 19.38 -18.45 9.85
C MET A 200 19.23 -18.22 8.33
N LEU A 201 20.31 -18.45 7.59
CA LEU A 201 20.35 -18.41 6.14
C LEU A 201 20.39 -19.85 5.63
N ALA A 202 19.34 -20.25 4.90
CA ALA A 202 19.31 -21.56 4.26
C ALA A 202 20.12 -21.52 2.96
N LEU A 203 21.16 -22.33 2.88
CA LEU A 203 21.87 -22.51 1.62
C LEU A 203 21.03 -23.36 0.66
N PRO A 204 20.89 -22.95 -0.60
CA PRO A 204 20.13 -23.74 -1.58
C PRO A 204 20.80 -25.09 -1.84
N ALA A 205 20.01 -26.17 -1.92
CA ALA A 205 20.51 -27.53 -2.17
C ALA A 205 21.22 -27.69 -3.52
N TRP A 206 20.98 -26.77 -4.46
CA TRP A 206 21.65 -26.76 -5.77
C TRP A 206 23.01 -26.04 -5.75
N LEU A 207 23.37 -25.38 -4.63
CA LEU A 207 24.65 -24.69 -4.49
C LEU A 207 25.74 -25.73 -4.23
N HIS A 208 26.71 -25.84 -5.15
CA HIS A 208 27.77 -26.83 -5.05
C HIS A 208 29.07 -26.32 -5.71
N GLY A 209 30.14 -27.01 -5.40
CA GLY A 209 31.49 -26.73 -5.94
C GLY A 209 32.23 -25.62 -5.18
N GLN A 210 33.32 -25.21 -5.79
CA GLN A 210 34.14 -24.14 -5.26
C GLN A 210 33.51 -22.76 -5.45
N ARG A 211 34.02 -21.75 -4.78
CA ARG A 211 33.55 -20.37 -4.72
C ARG A 211 33.14 -19.78 -6.08
N GLU A 212 34.01 -19.89 -7.09
CA GLU A 212 33.72 -19.31 -8.43
C GLU A 212 32.52 -19.98 -9.10
N THR A 213 32.45 -21.31 -8.99
CA THR A 213 31.34 -22.08 -9.54
C THR A 213 30.04 -21.72 -8.80
N ALA A 214 30.07 -21.62 -7.48
CA ALA A 214 28.95 -21.25 -6.64
C ALA A 214 28.46 -19.83 -6.96
N LEU A 215 29.34 -18.85 -7.10
CA LEU A 215 29.03 -17.49 -7.54
C LEU A 215 28.33 -17.47 -8.92
N GLY A 216 28.86 -18.22 -9.88
CA GLY A 216 28.25 -18.36 -11.21
C GLY A 216 26.82 -18.90 -11.14
N GLN A 217 26.57 -19.90 -10.29
CA GLN A 217 25.22 -20.47 -10.06
C GLN A 217 24.27 -19.43 -9.43
N VAL A 218 24.74 -18.68 -8.40
CA VAL A 218 23.96 -17.64 -7.73
C VAL A 218 23.59 -16.54 -8.72
N HIS A 219 24.54 -16.02 -9.48
CA HIS A 219 24.29 -14.98 -10.49
C HIS A 219 23.25 -15.46 -11.55
N GLN A 220 23.41 -16.68 -12.05
CA GLN A 220 22.45 -17.25 -13.00
C GLN A 220 21.05 -17.35 -12.40
N ARG A 221 20.94 -17.75 -11.12
CA ARG A 221 19.66 -17.86 -10.42
C ARG A 221 19.04 -16.50 -10.19
N LEU A 222 19.80 -15.49 -9.77
CA LEU A 222 19.35 -14.10 -9.61
C LEU A 222 18.81 -13.52 -10.94
N GLN A 223 19.48 -13.78 -12.04
CA GLN A 223 19.00 -13.38 -13.37
C GLN A 223 17.67 -14.05 -13.72
N ARG A 224 17.53 -15.35 -13.48
CA ARG A 224 16.26 -16.07 -13.70
C ARG A 224 15.13 -15.48 -12.86
N ILE A 225 15.35 -15.23 -11.57
CA ILE A 225 14.38 -14.60 -10.68
C ILE A 225 13.97 -13.22 -11.19
N HIS A 226 14.92 -12.42 -11.67
CA HIS A 226 14.63 -11.11 -12.27
C HIS A 226 13.70 -11.23 -13.48
N HIS A 227 14.00 -12.14 -14.41
CA HIS A 227 13.17 -12.37 -15.59
C HIS A 227 11.78 -12.90 -15.25
N GLU A 228 11.69 -13.88 -14.33
CA GLU A 228 10.43 -14.43 -13.83
C GLU A 228 9.56 -13.33 -13.20
N SER A 229 10.13 -12.55 -12.28
CA SER A 229 9.43 -11.47 -11.60
C SER A 229 8.95 -10.38 -12.56
N THR A 230 9.76 -10.03 -13.55
CA THR A 230 9.39 -9.07 -14.60
C THR A 230 8.24 -9.59 -15.45
N ARG A 231 8.27 -10.87 -15.82
CA ARG A 231 7.19 -11.52 -16.58
C ARG A 231 5.89 -11.52 -15.77
N LEU A 232 5.94 -11.92 -14.49
CA LEU A 232 4.76 -11.95 -13.61
C LEU A 232 4.16 -10.56 -13.42
N ARG A 233 4.99 -9.53 -13.22
CA ARG A 233 4.53 -8.13 -13.12
C ARG A 233 3.85 -7.66 -14.41
N ARG A 234 4.38 -8.03 -15.58
CA ARG A 234 3.73 -7.72 -16.87
C ARG A 234 2.36 -8.40 -16.99
N GLN A 235 2.24 -9.65 -16.53
CA GLN A 235 0.96 -10.35 -16.51
C GLN A 235 -0.06 -9.64 -15.62
N ILE A 236 0.32 -9.25 -14.39
CA ILE A 236 -0.55 -8.51 -13.47
C ILE A 236 -0.97 -7.17 -14.09
N ASN A 237 -0.04 -6.43 -14.71
CA ASN A 237 -0.34 -5.15 -15.35
C ASN A 237 -1.31 -5.33 -16.54
N ALA A 238 -1.16 -6.40 -17.32
CA ALA A 238 -2.08 -6.69 -18.42
C ALA A 238 -3.51 -7.00 -17.94
N MET A 239 -3.65 -7.56 -16.73
CA MET A 239 -4.95 -7.83 -16.13
C MET A 239 -5.67 -6.55 -15.70
N ALA A 240 -4.95 -5.46 -15.42
CA ALA A 240 -5.54 -4.21 -14.94
C ALA A 240 -6.65 -3.68 -15.87
N GLY A 241 -6.46 -3.78 -17.20
CA GLY A 241 -7.46 -3.41 -18.19
C GLY A 241 -8.69 -4.32 -18.17
N SER A 242 -8.51 -5.64 -18.07
CA SER A 242 -9.61 -6.62 -18.06
C SER A 242 -10.53 -6.46 -16.84
N TYR A 243 -10.00 -5.96 -15.73
CA TYR A 243 -10.75 -5.72 -14.49
C TYR A 243 -11.09 -4.24 -14.29
N GLN A 244 -10.84 -3.37 -15.29
CA GLN A 244 -11.13 -1.94 -15.24
C GLN A 244 -10.55 -1.24 -13.99
N LEU A 245 -9.39 -1.69 -13.51
CA LEU A 245 -8.83 -1.21 -12.24
C LEU A 245 -8.61 0.30 -12.22
N THR A 246 -8.21 0.90 -13.34
CA THR A 246 -7.99 2.36 -13.41
C THR A 246 -9.27 3.13 -13.13
N GLU A 247 -10.40 2.68 -13.69
CA GLU A 247 -11.71 3.29 -13.48
C GLU A 247 -12.22 3.03 -12.05
N VAL A 248 -12.14 1.77 -11.61
CA VAL A 248 -12.56 1.34 -10.27
C VAL A 248 -11.84 2.14 -9.19
N LEU A 249 -10.51 2.22 -9.25
CA LEU A 249 -9.69 2.96 -8.29
C LEU A 249 -9.93 4.48 -8.38
N GLY A 250 -10.16 5.00 -9.59
CA GLY A 250 -10.52 6.40 -9.80
C GLY A 250 -11.82 6.76 -9.11
N ASN A 251 -12.84 5.93 -9.26
CA ASN A 251 -14.14 6.12 -8.63
C ASN A 251 -14.06 6.06 -7.09
N VAL A 252 -13.29 5.12 -6.53
CA VAL A 252 -13.10 5.04 -5.07
C VAL A 252 -12.34 6.25 -4.54
N ARG A 253 -11.26 6.69 -5.18
CA ARG A 253 -10.52 7.90 -4.79
C ARG A 253 -11.38 9.14 -4.85
N ARG A 254 -12.22 9.27 -5.88
CA ARG A 254 -13.19 10.36 -5.96
C ARG A 254 -14.21 10.29 -4.83
N LEU A 255 -14.68 9.09 -4.50
CA LEU A 255 -15.60 8.86 -3.38
C LEU A 255 -14.95 9.21 -2.04
N GLU A 256 -13.71 8.83 -1.78
CA GLU A 256 -12.97 9.17 -0.56
C GLU A 256 -12.81 10.68 -0.41
N TRP A 257 -12.39 11.34 -1.49
CA TRP A 257 -12.33 12.80 -1.51
C TRP A 257 -13.68 13.43 -1.16
N PHE A 258 -14.75 12.93 -1.79
CA PHE A 258 -16.10 13.39 -1.55
C PHE A 258 -16.54 13.18 -0.09
N LEU A 259 -16.36 11.96 0.45
CA LEU A 259 -16.73 11.64 1.83
C LEU A 259 -15.97 12.52 2.84
N THR A 260 -14.68 12.77 2.62
CA THR A 260 -13.88 13.65 3.47
C THR A 260 -14.47 15.06 3.55
N HIS A 261 -14.98 15.58 2.42
CA HIS A 261 -15.55 16.92 2.37
C HIS A 261 -16.98 16.98 2.88
N VAL A 262 -17.79 15.94 2.61
CA VAL A 262 -19.20 15.88 3.05
C VAL A 262 -19.31 15.64 4.56
N THR A 263 -18.47 14.78 5.13
CA THR A 263 -18.51 14.50 6.58
C THR A 263 -18.15 15.71 7.43
N ALA A 264 -17.48 16.69 6.84
CA ALA A 264 -17.12 17.93 7.51
C ALA A 264 -18.25 18.99 7.51
N LEU A 265 -19.34 18.76 6.74
CA LEU A 265 -20.46 19.70 6.67
C LEU A 265 -21.41 19.55 7.88
N PRO A 266 -22.00 20.66 8.40
CA PRO A 266 -22.97 20.60 9.48
C PRO A 266 -24.28 19.95 9.01
N VAL A 267 -24.78 18.98 9.76
CA VAL A 267 -25.96 18.20 9.43
C VAL A 267 -26.87 18.08 10.66
N SER A 268 -28.18 18.30 10.48
CA SER A 268 -29.21 17.95 11.46
C SER A 268 -29.82 16.58 11.13
N ASP A 269 -30.79 16.13 11.93
CA ASP A 269 -31.44 14.82 11.71
C ASP A 269 -32.09 14.70 10.33
N ASN A 270 -32.70 15.79 9.81
CA ASN A 270 -33.47 15.78 8.56
C ASN A 270 -32.84 16.61 7.46
N PHE A 271 -32.02 17.60 7.77
CA PHE A 271 -31.48 18.57 6.82
C PHE A 271 -29.97 18.71 6.98
N ALA A 272 -29.31 19.04 5.85
CA ALA A 272 -27.92 19.41 5.79
C ALA A 272 -27.80 20.88 5.36
N TRP A 273 -26.86 21.58 6.00
CA TRP A 273 -26.52 22.96 5.70
C TRP A 273 -25.16 23.01 5.01
N VAL A 274 -25.11 23.61 3.82
CA VAL A 274 -23.89 23.75 3.04
C VAL A 274 -23.64 25.23 2.84
N SER A 275 -22.44 25.70 3.17
CA SER A 275 -22.05 27.09 2.99
C SER A 275 -20.70 27.20 2.30
N GLY A 276 -20.44 28.37 1.70
CA GLY A 276 -19.19 28.59 1.00
C GLY A 276 -19.21 29.84 0.12
N TRP A 277 -18.15 29.94 -0.69
CA TRP A 277 -17.98 31.02 -1.64
C TRP A 277 -18.30 30.56 -3.06
N THR A 278 -18.88 31.43 -3.87
CA THR A 278 -19.14 31.15 -5.28
C THR A 278 -18.75 32.35 -6.15
N ASN A 279 -18.27 32.07 -7.35
CA ASN A 279 -18.08 33.09 -8.38
C ASN A 279 -19.34 33.38 -9.19
N ASP A 280 -20.47 32.71 -8.86
CA ASP A 280 -21.80 33.00 -9.42
C ASP A 280 -22.36 34.30 -8.83
N LEU A 281 -21.89 35.43 -9.34
CA LEU A 281 -22.27 36.76 -8.85
C LEU A 281 -23.74 37.09 -9.09
N ASP A 282 -24.31 36.54 -10.15
CA ASP A 282 -25.72 36.72 -10.51
C ASP A 282 -26.67 35.86 -9.68
N GLY A 283 -26.12 34.81 -9.02
CA GLY A 283 -26.88 33.89 -8.17
C GLY A 283 -27.84 32.96 -8.94
N MET A 284 -27.60 32.78 -10.22
CA MET A 284 -28.48 31.96 -11.08
C MET A 284 -27.89 30.60 -11.46
N CYS A 285 -26.55 30.45 -11.39
CA CYS A 285 -25.85 29.23 -11.79
C CYS A 285 -26.16 28.07 -10.84
N LEU A 286 -26.03 28.28 -9.54
CA LEU A 286 -26.24 27.23 -8.53
C LEU A 286 -27.70 26.75 -8.50
N PRO A 287 -28.74 27.63 -8.44
CA PRO A 287 -30.12 27.17 -8.47
C PRO A 287 -30.49 26.42 -9.76
N ARG A 288 -30.00 26.87 -10.93
CA ARG A 288 -30.22 26.18 -12.20
C ARG A 288 -29.60 24.80 -12.25
N ALA A 289 -28.33 24.67 -11.78
CA ALA A 289 -27.64 23.39 -11.74
C ALA A 289 -28.38 22.40 -10.82
N LEU A 290 -28.79 22.84 -9.64
CA LEU A 290 -29.54 22.01 -8.69
C LEU A 290 -30.89 21.60 -9.22
N THR A 291 -31.65 22.52 -9.84
CA THR A 291 -32.92 22.22 -10.46
C THR A 291 -32.75 21.23 -11.62
N ALA A 292 -31.75 21.41 -12.47
CA ALA A 292 -31.45 20.49 -13.56
C ALA A 292 -31.05 19.08 -13.08
N ALA A 293 -30.45 18.97 -11.89
CA ALA A 293 -30.13 17.72 -11.24
C ALA A 293 -31.31 17.08 -10.48
N GLY A 294 -32.47 17.78 -10.43
CA GLY A 294 -33.66 17.31 -9.67
C GLY A 294 -33.46 17.36 -8.15
N ALA A 295 -32.52 18.14 -7.66
CA ALA A 295 -32.21 18.23 -6.25
C ALA A 295 -33.16 19.19 -5.52
N HIS A 296 -33.67 18.79 -4.35
CA HIS A 296 -34.49 19.63 -3.48
C HIS A 296 -33.56 20.45 -2.57
N ALA A 297 -33.22 21.65 -3.00
CA ALA A 297 -32.34 22.53 -2.25
C ALA A 297 -32.78 23.98 -2.31
N ILE A 298 -32.63 24.69 -1.20
CA ILE A 298 -32.90 26.13 -1.10
C ILE A 298 -31.55 26.82 -1.01
N VAL A 299 -31.26 27.70 -1.98
CA VAL A 299 -30.00 28.48 -2.01
C VAL A 299 -30.31 29.90 -1.58
N HIS A 300 -29.54 30.41 -0.63
CA HIS A 300 -29.59 31.77 -0.13
C HIS A 300 -28.22 32.43 -0.24
N TYR A 301 -28.19 33.75 -0.44
CA TYR A 301 -26.97 34.52 -0.61
C TYR A 301 -26.87 35.65 0.43
N PRO A 302 -26.68 35.34 1.71
CA PRO A 302 -26.55 36.37 2.75
C PRO A 302 -25.18 37.02 2.70
N PRO A 303 -24.98 38.13 3.45
CA PRO A 303 -23.63 38.61 3.72
C PRO A 303 -22.82 37.54 4.45
N PRO A 304 -21.50 37.45 4.18
CA PRO A 304 -20.65 36.45 4.86
C PRO A 304 -20.64 36.68 6.36
N PRO A 305 -20.52 35.61 7.17
CA PRO A 305 -20.39 35.71 8.61
C PRO A 305 -19.18 36.56 9.00
N SER A 306 -19.30 37.30 10.11
CA SER A 306 -18.21 38.14 10.62
C SER A 306 -17.02 37.26 11.05
N GLY A 307 -15.86 37.46 10.41
CA GLY A 307 -14.63 36.71 10.68
C GLY A 307 -14.10 35.90 9.52
N LEU A 308 -14.82 35.80 8.41
CA LEU A 308 -14.35 35.24 7.15
C LEU A 308 -13.88 36.37 6.23
N HIS A 309 -12.60 36.40 5.93
CA HIS A 309 -11.99 37.36 5.00
C HIS A 309 -11.28 36.64 3.86
#